data_4603bccee99728bdc1ccbbbdca986e49
#
_entry.id   4603bccee99728bdc1ccbbbdca986e49
#
_cell.length_a   1.000
_cell.length_b   1.000
_cell.length_c   1.000
_cell.angle_alpha   90.00
_cell.angle_beta   90.00
_cell.angle_gamma   90.00
#
_symmetry.space_group_name_H-M   'P 1'
#
loop_
_entity.id
_entity.type
_entity.pdbx_description
1 polymer ?
#
loop_
_entity_poly.entity_id
_entity_poly.type
_entity_poly.pdbx_seq_one_letter_code
_entity_poly.pdbx_strand_id
1 'polypeptide(L)'
;MDIKFFDDPLEQPRPREDVRIRQIGLFLYPDLRRLAFGIELTPFRERPSIEVNITNGEGKPAGSLHVIETMTPNFSLTMHLRDDTIANPYVLTVVLYYSWPEDRERIEVERREVSFDVAQPGELLFKFDA
;
A
#
# COMPACT_ATOMS: atom_id res chain seq x y z
N MET A 1 7.66 -13.54 -0.91
CA MET A 1 7.82 -13.36 0.54
C MET A 1 6.65 -12.56 1.09
N ASP A 2 6.09 -13.00 2.19
CA ASP A 2 4.98 -12.30 2.83
C ASP A 2 5.48 -11.38 3.92
N ILE A 3 4.95 -10.17 3.96
CA ILE A 3 5.17 -9.24 5.05
C ILE A 3 4.07 -9.49 6.07
N LYS A 4 4.47 -9.73 7.32
CA LYS A 4 3.51 -10.04 8.37
C LYS A 4 3.45 -8.93 9.40
N PHE A 5 2.25 -8.63 9.83
CA PHE A 5 1.96 -7.61 10.83
C PHE A 5 1.28 -8.25 12.04
N PHE A 6 1.32 -7.55 13.15
CA PHE A 6 0.79 -8.01 14.42
C PHE A 6 -0.63 -7.45 14.61
N ASP A 7 -1.61 -8.34 14.80
CA ASP A 7 -2.99 -7.94 15.09
C ASP A 7 -3.22 -7.85 16.59
N ASP A 8 -3.88 -6.79 17.03
CA ASP A 8 -4.35 -6.64 18.40
C ASP A 8 -5.84 -6.97 18.46
N PRO A 9 -6.20 -8.18 19.01
CA PRO A 9 -7.60 -8.59 19.06
C PRO A 9 -8.46 -7.76 20.01
N LEU A 10 -7.84 -6.95 20.87
CA LEU A 10 -8.56 -6.10 21.81
C LEU A 10 -8.90 -4.72 21.22
N GLU A 11 -8.35 -4.41 20.06
CA GLU A 11 -8.59 -3.12 19.43
C GLU A 11 -9.98 -3.09 18.80
N GLN A 12 -10.70 -2.00 19.06
CA GLN A 12 -12.06 -1.83 18.55
C GLN A 12 -12.06 -1.38 17.09
N PRO A 13 -12.96 -1.95 16.25
CA PRO A 13 -13.14 -1.47 14.89
C PRO A 13 -13.57 -0.01 14.87
N ARG A 14 -13.01 0.76 13.94
CA ARG A 14 -13.24 2.19 13.81
C ARG A 14 -14.26 2.51 12.73
N PRO A 15 -15.03 3.61 12.88
CA PRO A 15 -15.84 4.11 11.78
C PRO A 15 -14.93 4.59 10.64
N ARG A 16 -15.46 4.65 9.43
CA ARG A 16 -14.68 4.91 8.22
C ARG A 16 -13.81 6.17 8.27
N GLU A 17 -14.29 7.24 8.87
CA GLU A 17 -13.54 8.50 8.95
C GLU A 17 -12.32 8.42 9.88
N ASP A 18 -12.27 7.41 10.74
CA ASP A 18 -11.18 7.21 11.70
C ASP A 18 -10.23 6.09 11.32
N VAL A 19 -10.49 5.38 10.24
CA VAL A 19 -9.60 4.33 9.75
C VAL A 19 -8.32 4.96 9.20
N ARG A 20 -7.16 4.39 9.57
CA ARG A 20 -5.86 4.94 9.17
C ARG A 20 -4.90 3.83 8.77
N ILE A 21 -3.94 4.20 7.96
CA ILE A 21 -2.80 3.36 7.63
C ILE A 21 -1.80 3.46 8.77
N ARG A 22 -1.47 2.32 9.38
CA ARG A 22 -0.49 2.27 10.46
C ARG A 22 0.91 2.06 9.95
N GLN A 23 1.04 1.18 8.95
CA GLN A 23 2.34 0.75 8.51
C GLN A 23 2.29 0.31 7.06
N ILE A 24 3.33 0.65 6.31
CA ILE A 24 3.55 0.17 4.95
C ILE A 24 4.91 -0.50 4.93
N GLY A 25 4.95 -1.74 4.44
CA GLY A 25 6.19 -2.50 4.30
C GLY A 25 6.46 -2.78 2.83
N LEU A 26 7.71 -2.61 2.43
CA LEU A 26 8.17 -2.90 1.07
C LEU A 26 9.36 -3.85 1.13
N PHE A 27 9.34 -4.88 0.30
CA PHE A 27 10.45 -5.81 0.16
C PHE A 27 10.74 -6.03 -1.33
N LEU A 28 11.93 -5.67 -1.75
CA LEU A 28 12.34 -5.84 -3.13
C LEU A 28 12.96 -7.21 -3.35
N TYR A 29 12.39 -7.97 -4.29
CA TYR A 29 12.93 -9.29 -4.64
C TYR A 29 14.26 -9.17 -5.40
N PRO A 30 15.08 -10.25 -5.38
CA PRO A 30 16.38 -10.23 -6.05
C PRO A 30 16.34 -9.96 -7.56
N ASP A 31 15.21 -10.23 -8.22
CA ASP A 31 15.06 -9.96 -9.65
C ASP A 31 14.90 -8.47 -9.96
N LEU A 32 14.78 -7.61 -8.96
CA LEU A 32 14.58 -6.16 -9.07
C LEU A 32 13.33 -5.76 -9.87
N ARG A 33 12.42 -6.70 -10.07
CA ARG A 33 11.18 -6.48 -10.82
C ARG A 33 9.93 -6.73 -10.00
N ARG A 34 10.04 -7.54 -8.94
CA ARG A 34 8.92 -7.81 -8.04
C ARG A 34 9.13 -7.12 -6.72
N LEU A 35 8.06 -6.58 -6.20
CA LEU A 35 8.05 -5.85 -4.94
C LEU A 35 6.93 -6.43 -4.07
N ALA A 36 7.28 -6.95 -2.89
CA ALA A 36 6.27 -7.32 -1.91
C ALA A 36 5.77 -6.03 -1.26
N PHE A 37 4.47 -5.82 -1.28
CA PHE A 37 3.80 -4.69 -0.64
C PHE A 37 2.97 -5.21 0.49
N GLY A 38 3.24 -4.73 1.71
CA GLY A 38 2.44 -5.03 2.88
C GLY A 38 1.84 -3.77 3.47
N ILE A 39 0.64 -3.89 4.00
CA ILE A 39 -0.04 -2.77 4.63
C ILE A 39 -0.75 -3.24 5.90
N GLU A 40 -0.68 -2.41 6.94
CA GLU A 40 -1.45 -2.57 8.16
C GLU A 40 -2.35 -1.36 8.33
N LEU A 41 -3.64 -1.63 8.49
CA LEU A 41 -4.64 -0.61 8.77
C LEU A 41 -5.12 -0.76 10.21
N THR A 42 -5.72 0.30 10.73
CA THR A 42 -6.54 0.16 11.95
C THR A 42 -7.72 -0.75 11.63
N PRO A 43 -8.26 -1.47 12.62
CA PRO A 43 -9.49 -2.24 12.42
C PRO A 43 -10.63 -1.33 11.96
N PHE A 44 -11.51 -1.84 11.14
CA PHE A 44 -12.58 -1.06 10.52
C PHE A 44 -13.93 -1.75 10.65
N ARG A 45 -14.99 -0.94 10.70
CA ARG A 45 -16.38 -1.43 10.69
C ARG A 45 -16.85 -1.68 9.28
N GLU A 46 -16.51 -0.77 8.36
CA GLU A 46 -16.82 -0.88 6.94
C GLU A 46 -15.54 -1.15 6.18
N ARG A 47 -15.61 -2.00 5.15
CA ARG A 47 -14.44 -2.41 4.37
C ARG A 47 -13.94 -1.28 3.48
N PRO A 48 -12.72 -0.79 3.71
CA PRO A 48 -12.14 0.22 2.83
C PRO A 48 -11.55 -0.40 1.56
N SER A 49 -11.32 0.46 0.58
CA SER A 49 -10.58 0.11 -0.63
C SER A 49 -9.22 0.78 -0.60
N ILE A 50 -8.26 0.18 -1.29
CA ILE A 50 -6.88 0.65 -1.31
C ILE A 50 -6.39 0.67 -2.74
N GLU A 51 -5.87 1.82 -3.16
CA GLU A 51 -5.24 1.99 -4.46
C GLU A 51 -3.77 2.28 -4.25
N VAL A 52 -2.92 1.53 -4.94
CA VAL A 52 -1.47 1.69 -4.85
C VAL A 52 -0.93 1.95 -6.25
N ASN A 53 -0.17 3.02 -6.39
CA ASN A 53 0.48 3.38 -7.64
C ASN A 53 1.96 3.64 -7.40
N ILE A 54 2.79 3.19 -8.34
CA ILE A 54 4.22 3.44 -8.32
C ILE A 54 4.59 4.27 -9.53
N THR A 55 5.31 5.36 -9.31
CA THR A 55 5.90 6.16 -10.38
C THR A 55 7.41 6.05 -10.29
N ASN A 56 8.08 6.09 -11.46
CA ASN A 56 9.54 6.07 -11.52
C ASN A 56 10.14 7.47 -11.38
N GLY A 57 11.47 7.56 -11.43
CA GLY A 57 12.17 8.83 -11.29
C GLY A 57 11.91 9.84 -12.39
N GLU A 58 11.32 9.42 -13.50
CA GLU A 58 10.88 10.31 -14.57
C GLU A 58 9.42 10.72 -14.44
N GLY A 59 8.74 10.29 -13.36
CA GLY A 59 7.34 10.59 -13.13
C GLY A 59 6.37 9.72 -13.92
N LYS A 60 6.85 8.63 -14.53
CA LYS A 60 6.02 7.74 -15.32
C LYS A 60 5.47 6.58 -14.49
N PRO A 61 4.27 6.07 -14.82
CA PRO A 61 3.72 4.90 -14.11
C PRO A 61 4.63 3.69 -14.24
N ALA A 62 4.93 3.03 -13.12
CA ALA A 62 5.80 1.86 -13.07
C ALA A 62 5.13 0.63 -12.45
N GLY A 63 3.99 0.78 -11.82
CA GLY A 63 3.24 -0.32 -11.25
C GLY A 63 1.94 0.17 -10.61
N SER A 64 0.99 -0.76 -10.45
CA SER A 64 -0.28 -0.44 -9.80
C SER A 64 -0.90 -1.68 -9.17
N LEU A 65 -1.71 -1.46 -8.15
CA LEU A 65 -2.42 -2.48 -7.42
C LEU A 65 -3.71 -1.86 -6.87
N HIS A 66 -4.82 -2.60 -6.95
CA HIS A 66 -6.08 -2.11 -6.44
C HIS A 66 -6.78 -3.21 -5.67
N VAL A 67 -7.10 -2.95 -4.40
CA VAL A 67 -7.86 -3.86 -3.55
C VAL A 67 -9.17 -3.19 -3.21
N ILE A 68 -10.27 -3.78 -3.67
CA ILE A 68 -11.60 -3.23 -3.45
C ILE A 68 -12.23 -3.94 -2.25
N GLU A 69 -12.65 -3.14 -1.27
CA GLU A 69 -13.31 -3.62 -0.06
C GLU A 69 -12.55 -4.76 0.62
N THR A 70 -11.35 -4.46 1.11
CA THR A 70 -10.50 -5.47 1.75
C THR A 70 -11.22 -6.15 2.90
N MET A 71 -11.02 -7.46 3.01
CA MET A 71 -11.66 -8.26 4.06
C MET A 71 -10.87 -8.22 5.37
N THR A 72 -9.61 -7.86 5.32
CA THR A 72 -8.74 -7.85 6.50
C THR A 72 -8.02 -6.51 6.65
N PRO A 73 -7.70 -6.09 7.89
CA PRO A 73 -6.96 -4.83 8.09
C PRO A 73 -5.49 -4.91 7.72
N ASN A 74 -4.95 -6.10 7.52
CA ASN A 74 -3.57 -6.26 7.08
C ASN A 74 -3.47 -7.31 5.98
N PHE A 75 -2.61 -7.06 5.00
CA PHE A 75 -2.36 -8.00 3.92
C PHE A 75 -1.04 -7.69 3.23
N SER A 76 -0.55 -8.66 2.47
CA SER A 76 0.63 -8.50 1.61
C SER A 76 0.29 -9.00 0.22
N LEU A 77 0.75 -8.27 -0.79
CA LEU A 77 0.59 -8.63 -2.19
C LEU A 77 1.89 -8.35 -2.94
N THR A 78 2.08 -9.02 -4.06
CA THR A 78 3.25 -8.81 -4.90
C THR A 78 2.89 -7.86 -6.04
N MET A 79 3.68 -6.80 -6.18
CA MET A 79 3.58 -5.87 -7.30
C MET A 79 4.70 -6.13 -8.28
N HIS A 80 4.45 -5.82 -9.54
CA HIS A 80 5.46 -5.93 -10.59
C HIS A 80 5.84 -4.55 -11.08
N LEU A 81 7.15 -4.29 -11.16
CA LEU A 81 7.68 -3.08 -11.74
C LEU A 81 7.75 -3.27 -13.26
N ARG A 82 7.18 -2.35 -14.00
CA ARG A 82 7.03 -2.45 -15.46
C ARG A 82 8.22 -1.89 -16.24
N ASP A 83 9.12 -1.19 -15.57
CA ASP A 83 10.25 -0.56 -16.24
C ASP A 83 11.25 -1.58 -16.75
N ASP A 84 11.66 -1.47 -17.99
CA ASP A 84 12.77 -2.26 -18.55
C ASP A 84 14.11 -1.76 -18.03
N THR A 85 14.20 -0.47 -17.74
CA THR A 85 15.38 0.16 -17.20
C THR A 85 15.05 0.84 -15.88
N ILE A 86 15.88 0.60 -14.87
CA ILE A 86 15.68 1.20 -13.55
C ILE A 86 15.82 2.73 -13.65
N ALA A 87 14.84 3.43 -13.11
CA ALA A 87 14.77 4.89 -13.08
C ALA A 87 14.44 5.39 -11.69
N ASN A 88 15.42 5.36 -10.79
CA ASN A 88 15.30 5.81 -9.42
C ASN A 88 15.18 7.34 -9.33
N PRO A 89 14.58 7.90 -8.28
CA PRO A 89 13.86 7.20 -7.22
C PRO A 89 12.45 6.81 -7.66
N TYR A 90 11.92 5.77 -7.02
CA TYR A 90 10.52 5.38 -7.19
C TYR A 90 9.68 5.95 -6.05
N VAL A 91 8.43 6.26 -6.36
CA VAL A 91 7.48 6.73 -5.35
C VAL A 91 6.25 5.83 -5.40
N LEU A 92 5.94 5.23 -4.27
CA LEU A 92 4.73 4.45 -4.08
C LEU A 92 3.72 5.32 -3.37
N THR A 93 2.52 5.46 -3.95
CA THR A 93 1.42 6.22 -3.37
C THR A 93 0.31 5.28 -2.99
N VAL A 94 -0.13 5.32 -1.75
CA VAL A 94 -1.22 4.50 -1.22
C VAL A 94 -2.38 5.41 -0.88
N VAL A 95 -3.56 5.09 -1.42
CA VAL A 95 -4.79 5.83 -1.14
C VAL A 95 -5.78 4.90 -0.48
N LEU A 96 -6.18 5.24 0.74
CA LEU A 96 -7.23 4.56 1.49
C LEU A 96 -8.53 5.32 1.27
N TYR A 97 -9.55 4.63 0.76
CA TYR A 97 -10.78 5.32 0.39
C TYR A 97 -12.00 4.42 0.56
N TYR A 98 -13.16 5.06 0.56
CA TYR A 98 -14.46 4.41 0.51
C TYR A 98 -15.22 4.87 -0.73
N SER A 99 -15.99 3.97 -1.31
CA SER A 99 -16.79 4.25 -2.50
C SER A 99 -18.10 3.50 -2.43
N TRP A 100 -19.19 4.21 -2.74
CA TRP A 100 -20.51 3.59 -2.84
C TRP A 100 -21.02 3.71 -4.27
N PRO A 101 -21.70 2.67 -4.78
CA PRO A 101 -22.26 2.73 -6.13
C PRO A 101 -23.21 3.90 -6.35
N GLU A 102 -23.87 4.34 -5.28
CA GLU A 102 -24.89 5.39 -5.32
C GLU A 102 -24.28 6.78 -5.51
N ASP A 103 -23.11 7.01 -4.94
CA ASP A 103 -22.48 8.33 -4.92
C ASP A 103 -21.60 8.58 -6.13
N ARG A 104 -21.16 7.54 -6.84
CA ARG A 104 -20.22 7.59 -7.96
C ARG A 104 -18.91 8.28 -7.66
N GLU A 105 -18.72 8.75 -6.45
CA GLU A 105 -17.51 9.40 -6.00
C GLU A 105 -16.86 8.57 -4.91
N ARG A 106 -15.54 8.60 -4.89
CA ARG A 106 -14.80 7.99 -3.79
C ARG A 106 -14.41 9.06 -2.79
N ILE A 107 -14.43 8.68 -1.50
CA ILE A 107 -14.04 9.57 -0.42
C ILE A 107 -12.70 9.09 0.10
N GLU A 108 -11.65 9.85 -0.16
CA GLU A 108 -10.32 9.54 0.35
C GLU A 108 -10.25 9.81 1.84
N VAL A 109 -9.79 8.82 2.59
CA VAL A 109 -9.58 8.94 4.04
C VAL A 109 -8.15 9.34 4.34
N GLU A 110 -7.19 8.71 3.64
CA GLU A 110 -5.78 8.96 3.85
C GLU A 110 -4.98 8.67 2.59
N ARG A 111 -3.91 9.42 2.40
CA ARG A 111 -2.95 9.24 1.31
C ARG A 111 -1.54 9.23 1.88
N ARG A 112 -0.75 8.24 1.49
CA ARG A 112 0.64 8.10 1.93
C ARG A 112 1.56 7.93 0.75
N GLU A 113 2.77 8.46 0.87
CA GLU A 113 3.81 8.29 -0.13
C GLU A 113 5.05 7.68 0.50
N VAL A 114 5.66 6.74 -0.20
CA VAL A 114 6.92 6.11 0.21
C VAL A 114 7.88 6.16 -0.96
N SER A 115 9.04 6.79 -0.76
CA SER A 115 10.10 6.81 -1.77
C SER A 115 11.05 5.63 -1.53
N PHE A 116 11.50 5.00 -2.61
CA PHE A 116 12.46 3.90 -2.51
C PHE A 116 13.33 3.81 -3.76
N ASP A 117 14.48 3.17 -3.62
CA ASP A 117 15.40 2.93 -4.74
C ASP A 117 15.44 1.44 -5.05
N VAL A 118 15.48 1.12 -6.34
CA VAL A 118 15.59 -0.24 -6.84
C VAL A 118 17.09 -0.53 -7.07
N ALA A 119 17.82 -0.74 -5.98
CA ALA A 119 19.26 -1.01 -6.06
C ALA A 119 19.75 -1.99 -5.01
N GLN A 120 18.94 -2.29 -3.99
CA GLN A 120 19.33 -3.13 -2.87
C GLN A 120 18.27 -4.20 -2.64
N PRO A 121 18.30 -5.31 -3.39
CA PRO A 121 17.31 -6.38 -3.25
C PRO A 121 17.36 -7.00 -1.86
N GLY A 122 16.20 -7.40 -1.36
CA GLY A 122 16.09 -8.01 -0.04
C GLY A 122 16.00 -7.03 1.11
N GLU A 123 16.04 -5.73 0.85
CA GLU A 123 15.88 -4.72 1.87
C GLU A 123 14.40 -4.55 2.21
N LEU A 124 14.09 -4.58 3.51
CA LEU A 124 12.74 -4.37 3.99
C LEU A 124 12.59 -2.93 4.49
N LEU A 125 11.72 -2.19 3.83
CA LEU A 125 11.46 -0.79 4.15
C LEU A 125 10.12 -0.68 4.85
N PHE A 126 10.08 0.03 5.98
CA PHE A 126 8.85 0.27 6.73
C PHE A 126 8.59 1.75 6.89
N LYS A 127 7.33 2.14 6.75
CA LYS A 127 6.85 3.47 7.09
C LYS A 127 5.77 3.32 8.15
N PHE A 128 5.96 4.00 9.26
CA PHE A 128 4.98 4.02 10.33
C PHE A 128 4.13 5.27 10.25
N ASP A 129 2.85 5.10 10.51
CA ASP A 129 1.95 6.22 10.68
C ASP A 129 2.12 6.74 12.11
N ALA A 130 2.75 7.87 12.22
CA ALA A 130 3.04 8.46 13.53
C ALA A 130 1.83 9.24 14.06
#